data_1a4156d894c6289dd8b8d83fce565649
#
_entry.id   1a4156d894c6289dd8b8d83fce565649
#
_cell.length_a   1.000
_cell.length_b   1.000
_cell.length_c   1.000
_cell.angle_alpha   90.00
_cell.angle_beta   90.00
_cell.angle_gamma   90.00
#
_symmetry.space_group_name_H-M   'P 1'
#
loop_
_entity.id
_entity.type
_entity.pdbx_description
1 polymer ?
#
loop_
_entity_poly.entity_id
_entity_poly.type
_entity_poly.pdbx_seq_one_letter_code
_entity_poly.pdbx_strand_id
1 'polypeptide(L)'
;LVELAIARGIGQEWISGPRGDIPGSDNIKTGVIVVRTETLEENREQVDALRAALTDALRAIQNDRATTGQKLYKMYFSNLERSIWDTAWNATAKAYPTNLAFTRQAYDYWVTNDPEGAESYKNVDYNQIIYAQAQSQ
;
A
#
# COMPACT_ATOMS: atom_id res chain seq x y z
N LEU A 1 -10.22 -10.25 -6.08
CA LEU A 1 -11.41 -11.05 -5.68
C LEU A 1 -12.71 -10.30 -5.95
N VAL A 2 -12.81 -9.02 -5.64
CA VAL A 2 -14.02 -8.20 -5.87
C VAL A 2 -14.42 -8.21 -7.35
N GLU A 3 -13.50 -7.87 -8.24
CA GLU A 3 -13.74 -7.83 -9.68
C GLU A 3 -14.19 -9.18 -10.26
N LEU A 4 -13.64 -10.28 -9.72
CA LEU A 4 -14.05 -11.62 -10.11
C LEU A 4 -15.49 -11.94 -9.68
N ALA A 5 -15.88 -11.51 -8.48
CA ALA A 5 -17.24 -11.68 -7.98
C ALA A 5 -18.25 -10.88 -8.81
N ILE A 6 -17.90 -9.65 -9.15
CA ILE A 6 -18.70 -8.79 -10.03
C ILE A 6 -18.84 -9.40 -11.42
N ALA A 7 -17.73 -9.82 -12.04
CA ALA A 7 -17.73 -10.42 -13.38
C ALA A 7 -18.55 -11.71 -13.46
N ARG A 8 -18.65 -12.46 -12.37
CA ARG A 8 -19.48 -13.67 -12.26
C ARG A 8 -20.91 -13.42 -11.83
N GLY A 9 -21.29 -12.18 -11.56
CA GLY A 9 -22.63 -11.82 -11.10
C GLY A 9 -22.99 -12.34 -9.71
N ILE A 10 -22.00 -12.72 -8.89
CA ILE A 10 -22.20 -13.26 -7.53
C ILE A 10 -21.99 -12.20 -6.43
N GLY A 11 -21.67 -10.97 -6.81
CA GLY A 11 -21.48 -9.88 -5.87
C GLY A 11 -21.44 -8.53 -6.56
N GLN A 12 -21.53 -7.47 -5.76
CA GLN A 12 -21.36 -6.09 -6.20
C GLN A 12 -20.55 -5.33 -5.16
N GLU A 13 -19.79 -4.33 -5.60
CA GLU A 13 -19.05 -3.46 -4.70
C GLU A 13 -20.00 -2.41 -4.11
N TRP A 14 -20.15 -2.43 -2.81
CA TRP A 14 -20.97 -1.46 -2.08
C TRP A 14 -20.15 -0.28 -1.60
N ILE A 15 -19.00 -0.54 -0.97
CA ILE A 15 -18.08 0.49 -0.42
C ILE A 15 -16.67 0.21 -0.96
N SER A 16 -15.99 1.26 -1.41
CA SER A 16 -14.64 1.18 -1.97
C SER A 16 -13.73 2.26 -1.40
N GLY A 17 -12.66 1.86 -0.72
CA GLY A 17 -11.61 2.78 -0.29
C GLY A 17 -10.92 3.45 -1.49
N PRO A 18 -10.47 2.70 -2.52
CA PRO A 18 -9.86 3.28 -3.73
C PRO A 18 -10.75 4.25 -4.50
N ARG A 19 -12.06 4.14 -4.38
CA ARG A 19 -13.03 5.07 -4.99
C ARG A 19 -13.23 6.33 -4.14
N GLY A 20 -12.78 6.33 -2.87
CA GLY A 20 -12.94 7.45 -1.95
C GLY A 20 -14.26 7.45 -1.17
N ASP A 21 -14.96 6.33 -1.11
CA ASP A 21 -16.25 6.23 -0.40
C ASP A 21 -16.11 6.34 1.12
N ILE A 22 -14.89 6.11 1.64
CA ILE A 22 -14.60 6.18 3.07
C ILE A 22 -13.75 7.43 3.33
N PRO A 23 -14.31 8.48 3.96
CA PRO A 23 -13.55 9.68 4.28
C PRO A 23 -12.30 9.36 5.11
N GLY A 24 -11.14 9.90 4.71
CA GLY A 24 -9.87 9.70 5.40
C GLY A 24 -9.18 8.36 5.11
N SER A 25 -9.76 7.48 4.27
CA SER A 25 -9.16 6.18 3.95
C SER A 25 -7.80 6.29 3.24
N ASP A 26 -7.47 7.40 2.64
CA ASP A 26 -6.16 7.74 2.07
C ASP A 26 -5.05 7.80 3.13
N ASN A 27 -5.40 8.05 4.40
CA ASN A 27 -4.48 7.99 5.53
C ASN A 27 -4.27 6.57 6.07
N ILE A 28 -5.10 5.60 5.68
CA ILE A 28 -4.97 4.22 6.14
C ILE A 28 -3.80 3.54 5.41
N LYS A 29 -2.80 3.10 6.16
CA LYS A 29 -1.68 2.32 5.64
C LYS A 29 -1.95 0.84 5.87
N THR A 30 -2.46 0.16 4.84
CA THR A 30 -2.83 -1.27 4.91
C THR A 30 -1.66 -2.22 4.73
N GLY A 31 -0.56 -1.75 4.15
CA GLY A 31 0.67 -2.51 3.96
C GLY A 31 1.87 -1.71 4.44
N VAL A 32 2.59 -2.25 5.42
CA VAL A 32 3.84 -1.69 5.94
C VAL A 32 4.92 -2.75 5.95
N ILE A 33 6.17 -2.34 5.78
CA ILE A 33 7.34 -3.20 5.96
C ILE A 33 7.92 -2.89 7.33
N VAL A 34 8.09 -3.92 8.13
CA VAL A 34 8.65 -3.83 9.47
C VAL A 34 10.00 -4.52 9.50
N VAL A 35 10.99 -3.89 10.08
CA VAL A 35 12.32 -4.45 10.34
C VAL A 35 12.66 -4.29 11.81
N ARG A 36 13.46 -5.20 12.35
CA ARG A 36 14.00 -5.05 13.70
C ARG A 36 15.05 -3.94 13.72
N THR A 37 15.21 -3.27 14.86
CA THR A 37 16.22 -2.21 15.02
C THR A 37 17.62 -2.73 14.75
N GLU A 38 17.96 -3.92 15.26
CA GLU A 38 19.25 -4.56 15.01
C GLU A 38 19.49 -4.80 13.51
N THR A 39 18.46 -5.26 12.79
CA THR A 39 18.56 -5.46 11.33
C THR A 39 18.81 -4.14 10.59
N LEU A 40 18.17 -3.06 11.05
CA LEU A 40 18.37 -1.74 10.46
C LEU A 40 19.79 -1.22 10.70
N GLU A 41 20.37 -1.48 11.88
CA GLU A 41 21.73 -1.07 12.24
C GLU A 41 22.81 -1.90 11.51
N GLU A 42 22.64 -3.22 11.47
CA GLU A 42 23.61 -4.15 10.90
C GLU A 42 23.55 -4.27 9.39
N ASN A 43 22.36 -4.05 8.77
CA ASN A 43 22.11 -4.29 7.36
C ASN A 43 21.51 -3.07 6.65
N ARG A 44 21.93 -1.89 7.02
CA ARG A 44 21.38 -0.63 6.53
C ARG A 44 21.36 -0.52 5.00
N GLU A 45 22.45 -0.94 4.35
CA GLU A 45 22.53 -0.91 2.88
C GLU A 45 21.44 -1.77 2.22
N GLN A 46 21.11 -2.93 2.81
CA GLN A 46 20.05 -3.80 2.29
C GLN A 46 18.66 -3.17 2.49
N VAL A 47 18.42 -2.53 3.62
CA VAL A 47 17.16 -1.81 3.88
C VAL A 47 17.01 -0.63 2.91
N ASP A 48 18.06 0.13 2.67
CA ASP A 48 18.05 1.24 1.73
C ASP A 48 17.88 0.75 0.28
N ALA A 49 18.50 -0.37 -0.10
CA ALA A 49 18.31 -1.00 -1.41
C ALA A 49 16.86 -1.49 -1.62
N LEU A 50 16.25 -2.12 -0.59
CA LEU A 50 14.84 -2.51 -0.64
C LEU A 50 13.94 -1.29 -0.82
N ARG A 51 14.20 -0.23 -0.07
CA ARG A 51 13.44 1.01 -0.18
C ARG A 51 13.57 1.65 -1.56
N ALA A 52 14.76 1.66 -2.14
CA ALA A 52 14.98 2.14 -3.51
C ALA A 52 14.19 1.31 -4.53
N ALA A 53 14.24 -0.03 -4.43
CA ALA A 53 13.51 -0.93 -5.32
C ALA A 53 11.98 -0.72 -5.23
N LEU A 54 11.44 -0.52 -4.03
CA LEU A 54 10.02 -0.21 -3.83
C LEU A 54 9.65 1.16 -4.41
N THR A 55 10.51 2.14 -4.27
CA THR A 55 10.32 3.47 -4.88
C THR A 55 10.28 3.36 -6.41
N ASP A 56 11.17 2.60 -7.00
CA ASP A 56 11.19 2.38 -8.45
C ASP A 56 9.96 1.60 -8.93
N ALA A 57 9.48 0.64 -8.15
CA ALA A 57 8.23 -0.07 -8.44
C ALA A 57 7.02 0.88 -8.41
N LEU A 58 6.91 1.77 -7.43
CA LEU A 58 5.87 2.79 -7.38
C LEU A 58 5.95 3.75 -8.57
N ARG A 59 7.16 4.21 -8.93
CA ARG A 59 7.36 5.04 -10.13
C ARG A 59 6.91 4.34 -11.41
N ALA A 60 7.22 3.05 -11.56
CA ALA A 60 6.77 2.27 -12.70
C ALA A 60 5.25 2.19 -12.79
N ILE A 61 4.57 1.99 -11.65
CA ILE A 61 3.10 1.98 -11.57
C ILE A 61 2.52 3.35 -11.93
N GLN A 62 3.12 4.44 -11.46
CA GLN A 62 2.61 5.79 -11.70
C GLN A 62 2.88 6.28 -13.15
N ASN A 63 4.08 6.02 -13.67
CA ASN A 63 4.52 6.57 -14.95
C ASN A 63 4.08 5.73 -16.16
N ASP A 64 4.02 4.39 -16.00
CA ASP A 64 3.62 3.48 -17.09
C ASP A 64 2.78 2.31 -16.55
N ARG A 65 1.58 2.66 -16.14
CA ARG A 65 0.60 1.71 -15.58
C ARG A 65 0.26 0.57 -16.54
N ALA A 66 0.16 0.89 -17.83
CA ALA A 66 -0.24 -0.10 -18.84
C ALA A 66 0.84 -1.19 -18.99
N THR A 67 2.09 -0.80 -19.22
CA THR A 67 3.21 -1.75 -19.37
C THR A 67 3.48 -2.51 -18.06
N THR A 68 3.40 -1.83 -16.93
CA THR A 68 3.56 -2.47 -15.60
C THR A 68 2.49 -3.53 -15.39
N GLY A 69 1.22 -3.23 -15.67
CA GLY A 69 0.12 -4.18 -15.57
C GLY A 69 0.28 -5.37 -16.51
N GLN A 70 0.75 -5.17 -17.74
CA GLN A 70 1.03 -6.25 -18.68
C GLN A 70 2.16 -7.19 -18.20
N LYS A 71 3.24 -6.62 -17.63
CA LYS A 71 4.33 -7.42 -17.05
C LYS A 71 3.84 -8.27 -15.89
N LEU A 72 3.13 -7.66 -14.95
CA LEU A 72 2.56 -8.36 -13.80
C LEU A 72 1.59 -9.46 -14.22
N TYR A 73 0.72 -9.19 -15.20
CA TYR A 73 -0.17 -10.20 -15.77
C TYR A 73 0.60 -11.41 -16.27
N LYS A 74 1.58 -11.19 -17.15
CA LYS A 74 2.36 -12.27 -17.74
C LYS A 74 3.13 -13.10 -16.71
N MET A 75 3.65 -12.45 -15.66
CA MET A 75 4.51 -13.10 -14.67
C MET A 75 3.72 -13.86 -13.60
N TYR A 76 2.56 -13.34 -13.18
CA TYR A 76 1.91 -13.82 -11.96
C TYR A 76 0.42 -14.12 -12.10
N PHE A 77 -0.26 -13.57 -13.10
CA PHE A 77 -1.71 -13.60 -13.21
C PHE A 77 -2.23 -14.13 -14.54
N SER A 78 -1.38 -14.79 -15.32
CA SER A 78 -1.74 -15.31 -16.65
C SER A 78 -2.83 -16.39 -16.64
N ASN A 79 -3.13 -16.95 -15.48
CA ASN A 79 -4.23 -17.88 -15.25
C ASN A 79 -5.60 -17.20 -15.05
N LEU A 80 -5.62 -15.87 -14.90
CA LEU A 80 -6.88 -15.13 -14.85
C LEU A 80 -7.32 -14.73 -16.26
N GLU A 81 -8.62 -14.60 -16.43
CA GLU A 81 -9.16 -13.99 -17.64
C GLU A 81 -8.65 -12.56 -17.78
N ARG A 82 -8.19 -12.21 -18.98
CA ARG A 82 -7.53 -10.93 -19.23
C ARG A 82 -8.41 -9.73 -18.90
N SER A 83 -9.68 -9.79 -19.25
CA SER A 83 -10.64 -8.72 -18.96
C SER A 83 -10.82 -8.46 -17.46
N ILE A 84 -10.85 -9.53 -16.66
CA ILE A 84 -10.95 -9.45 -15.20
C ILE A 84 -9.67 -8.83 -14.62
N TRP A 85 -8.50 -9.27 -15.10
CA TRP A 85 -7.23 -8.67 -14.71
C TRP A 85 -7.17 -7.18 -15.03
N ASP A 86 -7.51 -6.79 -16.26
CA ASP A 86 -7.42 -5.39 -16.68
C ASP A 86 -8.34 -4.49 -15.83
N THR A 87 -9.54 -4.96 -15.50
CA THR A 87 -10.47 -4.24 -14.61
C THR A 87 -9.90 -4.11 -13.21
N ALA A 88 -9.43 -5.21 -12.62
CA ALA A 88 -8.83 -5.23 -11.29
C ALA A 88 -7.57 -4.36 -11.21
N TRP A 89 -6.71 -4.45 -12.22
CA TRP A 89 -5.50 -3.63 -12.27
C TRP A 89 -5.80 -2.15 -12.35
N ASN A 90 -6.73 -1.74 -13.22
CA ASN A 90 -7.12 -0.35 -13.36
C ASN A 90 -7.73 0.25 -12.08
N ALA A 91 -8.46 -0.52 -11.31
CA ALA A 91 -8.98 -0.12 -10.02
C ALA A 91 -7.85 -0.03 -8.96
N THR A 92 -7.07 -1.11 -8.82
CA THR A 92 -6.04 -1.25 -7.77
C THR A 92 -4.86 -0.29 -8.00
N ALA A 93 -4.42 -0.09 -9.24
CA ALA A 93 -3.25 0.74 -9.54
C ALA A 93 -3.43 2.20 -9.13
N LYS A 94 -4.66 2.68 -9.02
CA LYS A 94 -4.98 4.04 -8.53
C LYS A 94 -4.80 4.18 -7.02
N ALA A 95 -4.91 3.07 -6.28
CA ALA A 95 -4.79 3.05 -4.83
C ALA A 95 -3.32 2.98 -4.35
N TYR A 96 -2.37 2.69 -5.24
CA TYR A 96 -0.96 2.72 -4.86
C TYR A 96 -0.51 4.16 -4.54
N PRO A 97 0.22 4.36 -3.43
CA PRO A 97 0.73 5.68 -3.07
C PRO A 97 1.76 6.17 -4.09
N THR A 98 1.98 7.46 -4.12
CA THR A 98 3.00 8.09 -4.98
C THR A 98 4.40 7.98 -4.38
N ASN A 99 4.51 7.70 -3.09
CA ASN A 99 5.76 7.55 -2.35
C ASN A 99 5.62 6.57 -1.18
N LEU A 100 6.72 6.31 -0.48
CA LEU A 100 6.78 5.40 0.67
C LEU A 100 6.65 6.12 2.02
N ALA A 101 6.13 7.35 2.04
CA ALA A 101 6.02 8.09 3.28
C ALA A 101 4.97 7.49 4.23
N PHE A 102 5.34 7.36 5.49
CA PHE A 102 4.44 7.11 6.59
C PHE A 102 4.40 8.40 7.44
N THR A 103 3.54 9.31 7.05
CA THR A 103 3.48 10.65 7.65
C THR A 103 2.94 10.64 9.07
N ARG A 104 3.26 11.66 9.85
CA ARG A 104 2.68 11.86 11.18
C ARG A 104 1.15 11.89 11.13
N GLN A 105 0.57 12.53 10.12
CA GLN A 105 -0.88 12.57 9.93
C GLN A 105 -1.48 11.17 9.75
N ALA A 106 -0.84 10.31 8.95
CA ALA A 106 -1.29 8.94 8.76
C ALA A 106 -1.20 8.12 10.06
N TYR A 107 -0.14 8.33 10.84
CA TYR A 107 0.03 7.70 12.14
C TYR A 107 -1.05 8.14 13.12
N ASP A 108 -1.27 9.45 13.27
CA ASP A 108 -2.28 10.00 14.18
C ASP A 108 -3.69 9.56 13.79
N TYR A 109 -4.00 9.51 12.49
CA TYR A 109 -5.27 8.99 11.99
C TYR A 109 -5.47 7.53 12.40
N TRP A 110 -4.43 6.69 12.21
CA TRP A 110 -4.50 5.28 12.56
C TRP A 110 -4.68 5.07 14.07
N VAL A 111 -3.87 5.71 14.90
CA VAL A 111 -3.98 5.62 16.37
C VAL A 111 -5.35 6.08 16.87
N THR A 112 -5.91 7.15 16.28
CA THR A 112 -7.20 7.70 16.70
C THR A 112 -8.39 6.82 16.28
N ASN A 113 -8.28 6.13 15.14
CA ASN A 113 -9.41 5.39 14.56
C ASN A 113 -9.31 3.86 14.78
N ASP A 114 -8.29 3.38 15.48
CA ASP A 114 -8.18 1.99 15.92
C ASP A 114 -8.61 1.88 17.40
N PRO A 115 -9.84 1.43 17.68
CA PRO A 115 -10.35 1.37 19.06
C PRO A 115 -9.55 0.45 19.97
N GLU A 116 -8.95 -0.62 19.42
CA GLU A 116 -8.14 -1.58 20.18
C GLU A 116 -6.70 -1.10 20.32
N GLY A 117 -6.18 -0.41 19.29
CA GLY A 117 -4.82 0.09 19.24
C GLY A 117 -4.62 1.39 20.00
N ALA A 118 -5.61 2.27 20.07
CA ALA A 118 -5.47 3.60 20.66
C ALA A 118 -4.91 3.57 22.09
N GLU A 119 -5.37 2.63 22.92
CA GLU A 119 -4.84 2.47 24.29
C GLU A 119 -3.41 1.88 24.28
N SER A 120 -3.13 0.94 23.41
CA SER A 120 -1.82 0.29 23.29
C SER A 120 -0.74 1.24 22.75
N TYR A 121 -1.12 2.17 21.88
CA TYR A 121 -0.19 3.05 21.18
C TYR A 121 -0.07 4.47 21.77
N LYS A 122 -0.88 4.81 22.79
CA LYS A 122 -0.90 6.16 23.36
C LYS A 122 0.46 6.65 23.89
N ASN A 123 1.34 5.73 24.27
CA ASN A 123 2.67 6.02 24.79
C ASN A 123 3.80 5.71 23.79
N VAL A 124 3.46 5.39 22.54
CA VAL A 124 4.44 5.07 21.52
C VAL A 124 4.79 6.32 20.74
N ASP A 125 6.07 6.69 20.73
CA ASP A 125 6.53 7.84 19.97
C ASP A 125 6.69 7.48 18.48
N TYR A 126 5.99 8.21 17.62
CA TYR A 126 6.11 8.12 16.18
C TYR A 126 7.57 8.12 15.70
N ASN A 127 8.42 8.97 16.26
CA ASN A 127 9.81 9.09 15.87
C ASN A 127 10.67 7.88 16.27
N GLN A 128 10.20 7.08 17.21
CA GLN A 128 10.89 5.85 17.63
C GLN A 128 10.54 4.65 16.75
N ILE A 129 9.32 4.61 16.21
CA ILE A 129 8.84 3.45 15.45
C ILE A 129 8.85 3.65 13.95
N ILE A 130 8.80 4.90 13.48
CA ILE A 130 8.83 5.17 12.04
C ILE A 130 10.24 5.57 11.63
N TYR A 131 10.81 4.76 10.75
CA TYR A 131 12.14 5.01 10.20
C TYR A 131 12.25 6.45 9.66
N ALA A 132 13.25 7.21 10.11
CA ALA A 132 13.37 8.64 9.84
C ALA A 132 13.27 9.00 8.35
N GLN A 133 13.85 8.17 7.46
CA GLN A 133 13.77 8.40 6.02
C GLN A 133 12.38 8.08 5.42
N ALA A 134 11.47 7.48 6.19
CA ALA A 134 10.09 7.23 5.80
C ALA A 134 9.12 8.29 6.35
N GLN A 135 9.58 9.21 7.20
CA GLN A 135 8.72 10.23 7.83
C GLN A 135 8.35 11.37 6.88
N SER A 136 9.20 11.64 5.90
CA SER A 136 8.97 12.71 4.91
C SER A 136 9.51 12.31 3.54
N GLN A 137 8.76 12.58 2.50
CA GLN A 137 9.22 12.60 1.10
C GLN A 137 8.54 13.75 0.37
#